data_b6f65cb60de15250c04f3ef921ce89ea
#
_entry.id   b6f65cb60de15250c04f3ef921ce89ea
#
_cell.length_a   1.000
_cell.length_b   1.000
_cell.length_c   1.000
_cell.angle_alpha   90.00
_cell.angle_beta   90.00
_cell.angle_gamma   90.00
#
_symmetry.space_group_name_H-M   'P 1'
#
loop_
_entity.id
_entity.type
_entity.pdbx_description
1 polymer ?
#
loop_
_entity_poly.entity_id
_entity_poly.type
_entity_poly.pdbx_seq_one_letter_code
_entity_poly.pdbx_strand_id
1 'polypeptide(L)'
;DSSLAYQAGGRELTPEEIRSLSMWATNNLLPDRTYLLDMDPALSHNRLEHAEDRMESAGSEFQSRTRQAFLDLAAAEPNRFHVIDASQSIEQVWSAIEADIQTLLRDNVADVDTVMARSGASTGAVTMGGVR
;
A
#
# COMPACT_ATOMS: atom_id res chain seq x y z
N ASP A 1 5.22 -2.06 6.29
CA ASP A 1 6.07 -1.24 5.43
C ASP A 1 6.77 -0.12 6.22
N SER A 2 6.03 0.69 6.98
CA SER A 2 6.63 1.80 7.75
C SER A 2 7.68 1.32 8.75
N SER A 3 7.43 0.24 9.49
CA SER A 3 8.41 -0.32 10.41
C SER A 3 9.72 -0.71 9.70
N LEU A 4 9.64 -1.27 8.49
CA LEU A 4 10.80 -1.60 7.67
C LEU A 4 11.57 -0.34 7.25
N ALA A 5 10.86 0.66 6.72
CA ALA A 5 11.48 1.90 6.24
C ALA A 5 12.15 2.70 7.37
N TYR A 6 11.46 2.87 8.51
CA TYR A 6 11.98 3.65 9.63
C TYR A 6 13.06 2.93 10.46
N GLN A 7 13.07 1.61 10.49
CA GLN A 7 14.04 0.82 11.26
C GLN A 7 15.21 0.28 10.42
N ALA A 8 15.15 0.36 9.09
CA ALA A 8 16.19 -0.15 8.19
C ALA A 8 17.55 0.59 8.32
N GLY A 9 17.61 1.69 9.05
CA GLY A 9 18.77 2.59 9.02
C GLY A 9 19.62 2.65 10.28
N GLY A 10 19.52 1.74 11.27
CA GLY A 10 20.42 1.89 12.37
C GLY A 10 20.04 1.35 13.74
N ARG A 11 19.32 0.25 13.81
CA ARG A 11 19.07 -0.43 15.07
C ARG A 11 19.50 -1.89 15.02
N GLU A 12 19.55 -2.54 16.17
CA GLU A 12 20.07 -3.89 16.40
C GLU A 12 19.35 -5.01 15.63
N LEU A 13 18.19 -4.71 15.00
CA LEU A 13 17.39 -5.67 14.24
C LEU A 13 17.66 -5.54 12.73
N THR A 14 17.80 -6.68 12.08
CA THR A 14 17.89 -6.74 10.63
C THR A 14 16.55 -6.50 9.94
N PRO A 15 16.50 -6.10 8.66
CA PRO A 15 15.26 -5.98 7.89
C PRO A 15 14.42 -7.26 7.91
N GLU A 16 15.05 -8.44 7.87
CA GLU A 16 14.39 -9.75 7.92
C GLU A 16 13.69 -10.00 9.26
N GLU A 17 14.34 -9.64 10.37
CA GLU A 17 13.75 -9.74 11.71
C GLU A 17 12.55 -8.80 11.86
N ILE A 18 12.67 -7.55 11.40
CA ILE A 18 11.58 -6.57 11.41
C ILE A 18 10.41 -7.08 10.56
N ARG A 19 10.70 -7.64 9.38
CA ARG A 19 9.68 -8.21 8.49
C ARG A 19 8.96 -9.37 9.17
N SER A 20 9.70 -10.29 9.79
CA SER A 20 9.14 -11.44 10.50
C SER A 20 8.23 -11.03 11.64
N LEU A 21 8.65 -10.06 12.46
CA LEU A 21 7.84 -9.49 13.54
C LEU A 21 6.57 -8.82 13.00
N SER A 22 6.68 -8.05 11.93
CA SER A 22 5.55 -7.36 11.30
C SER A 22 4.55 -8.37 10.74
N MET A 23 5.00 -9.41 10.06
CA MET A 23 4.15 -10.47 9.52
C MET A 23 3.45 -11.26 10.63
N TRP A 24 4.15 -11.56 11.71
CA TRP A 24 3.55 -12.18 12.89
C TRP A 24 2.47 -11.29 13.51
N ALA A 25 2.75 -9.99 13.69
CA ALA A 25 1.82 -9.04 14.28
C ALA A 25 0.55 -8.82 13.45
N THR A 26 0.65 -8.94 12.12
CA THR A 26 -0.48 -8.80 11.20
C THR A 26 -1.15 -10.14 10.84
N ASN A 27 -0.76 -11.23 11.49
CA ASN A 27 -1.21 -12.59 11.16
C ASN A 27 -0.98 -12.93 9.67
N ASN A 28 0.18 -12.57 9.16
CA ASN A 28 0.59 -12.71 7.74
C ASN A 28 -0.30 -11.98 6.74
N LEU A 29 -1.05 -10.98 7.19
CA LEU A 29 -1.85 -10.13 6.30
C LEU A 29 -0.98 -9.03 5.71
N LEU A 30 -0.89 -8.99 4.38
CA LEU A 30 -0.32 -7.90 3.60
C LEU A 30 -1.43 -7.08 2.95
N PRO A 31 -1.24 -5.77 2.75
CA PRO A 31 -2.17 -4.98 1.95
C PRO A 31 -2.11 -5.39 0.48
N ASP A 32 -3.24 -5.34 -0.21
CA ASP A 32 -3.33 -5.59 -1.65
C ASP A 32 -2.69 -4.45 -2.46
N ARG A 33 -2.76 -3.24 -1.93
CA ARG A 33 -2.16 -2.04 -2.53
C ARG A 33 -1.62 -1.11 -1.45
N THR A 34 -0.44 -0.54 -1.68
CA THR A 34 0.17 0.51 -0.87
C THR A 34 0.43 1.73 -1.75
N TYR A 35 -0.15 2.87 -1.42
CA TYR A 35 0.14 4.15 -2.05
C TYR A 35 1.29 4.83 -1.31
N LEU A 36 2.42 4.98 -1.98
CA LEU A 36 3.57 5.71 -1.48
C LEU A 36 3.53 7.14 -2.03
N LEU A 37 3.20 8.09 -1.17
CA LEU A 37 3.26 9.51 -1.50
C LEU A 37 4.70 9.99 -1.37
N ASP A 38 5.39 10.10 -2.49
CA ASP A 38 6.79 10.51 -2.54
C ASP A 38 6.92 12.02 -2.72
N MET A 39 7.78 12.64 -1.91
CA MET A 39 8.13 14.05 -2.02
C MET A 39 9.59 14.25 -1.61
N ASP A 40 10.26 15.17 -2.29
CA ASP A 40 11.59 15.61 -1.86
C ASP A 40 11.52 16.25 -0.47
N PRO A 41 12.33 15.80 0.51
CA PRO A 41 12.35 16.40 1.86
C PRO A 41 12.56 17.91 1.86
N ALA A 42 13.35 18.43 0.92
CA ALA A 42 13.58 19.88 0.78
C ALA A 42 12.29 20.65 0.41
N LEU A 43 11.37 20.02 -0.33
CA LEU A 43 10.06 20.61 -0.67
C LEU A 43 9.05 20.45 0.46
N SER A 44 9.17 19.38 1.23
CA SER A 44 8.30 19.08 2.37
C SER A 44 8.44 20.14 3.47
N HIS A 45 9.67 20.57 3.81
CA HIS A 45 9.91 21.61 4.80
C HIS A 45 9.21 22.95 4.48
N ASN A 46 9.08 23.30 3.21
CA ASN A 46 8.41 24.55 2.80
C ASN A 46 6.88 24.50 2.95
N ARG A 47 6.28 23.33 3.14
CA ARG A 47 4.82 23.15 3.34
C ARG A 47 4.39 23.11 4.79
N LEU A 48 5.31 22.84 5.70
CA LEU A 48 5.02 22.74 7.13
C LEU A 48 5.32 24.09 7.81
N GLU A 49 4.31 24.94 7.95
CA GLU A 49 4.38 26.18 8.75
C GLU A 49 4.27 25.93 10.26
N HIS A 50 4.28 24.69 10.73
CA HIS A 50 4.04 24.33 12.13
C HIS A 50 5.24 23.62 12.76
N ALA A 51 5.34 23.72 14.09
CA ALA A 51 6.42 23.19 14.91
C ALA A 51 6.80 21.74 14.55
N GLU A 52 8.09 21.53 14.33
CA GLU A 52 8.68 20.22 14.05
C GLU A 52 8.32 19.19 15.14
N ASP A 53 7.73 18.08 14.72
CA ASP A 53 7.57 16.90 15.57
C ASP A 53 8.93 16.23 15.82
N ARG A 54 9.05 15.41 16.89
CA ARG A 54 10.30 14.72 17.25
C ARG A 54 10.87 13.85 16.14
N MET A 55 10.04 13.34 15.24
CA MET A 55 10.50 12.56 14.07
C MET A 55 11.02 13.48 12.95
N GLU A 56 10.50 14.69 12.82
CA GLU A 56 10.95 15.70 11.86
C GLU A 56 12.27 16.35 12.29
N SER A 57 12.54 16.42 13.59
CA SER A 57 13.81 16.94 14.16
C SER A 57 15.00 16.00 13.98
N ALA A 58 14.81 14.78 13.49
CA ALA A 58 15.88 13.79 13.28
C ALA A 58 16.87 14.14 12.14
N GLY A 59 16.63 15.26 11.45
CA GLY A 59 17.53 15.82 10.43
C GLY A 59 17.28 15.30 9.01
N SER A 60 17.77 16.06 8.05
CA SER A 60 17.59 15.81 6.61
C SER A 60 18.16 14.47 6.15
N GLU A 61 19.22 13.99 6.80
CA GLU A 61 19.85 12.71 6.47
C GLU A 61 18.95 11.52 6.84
N PHE A 62 18.32 11.55 8.00
CA PHE A 62 17.35 10.53 8.40
C PHE A 62 16.13 10.49 7.47
N GLN A 63 15.60 11.65 7.11
CA GLN A 63 14.46 11.75 6.18
C GLN A 63 14.83 11.22 4.80
N SER A 64 16.02 11.55 4.29
CA SER A 64 16.51 11.06 2.99
C SER A 64 16.70 9.54 3.00
N ARG A 65 17.25 8.97 4.06
CA ARG A 65 17.41 7.51 4.22
C ARG A 65 16.07 6.79 4.32
N THR A 66 15.14 7.35 5.08
CA THR A 66 13.78 6.79 5.22
C THR A 66 13.03 6.83 3.89
N ARG A 67 13.10 7.95 3.16
CA ARG A 67 12.55 8.06 1.81
C ARG A 67 13.12 6.98 0.89
N GLN A 68 14.44 6.83 0.87
CA GLN A 68 15.09 5.82 0.03
C GLN A 68 14.65 4.41 0.41
N ALA A 69 14.53 4.10 1.69
CA ALA A 69 14.04 2.79 2.14
C ALA A 69 12.61 2.50 1.67
N PHE A 70 11.72 3.49 1.65
CA PHE A 70 10.38 3.32 1.08
C PHE A 70 10.41 3.10 -0.44
N LEU A 71 11.26 3.83 -1.16
CA LEU A 71 11.42 3.65 -2.61
C LEU A 71 11.99 2.27 -2.94
N ASP A 72 12.93 1.76 -2.14
CA ASP A 72 13.49 0.42 -2.29
C ASP A 72 12.43 -0.67 -2.06
N LEU A 73 11.55 -0.50 -1.06
CA LEU A 73 10.40 -1.38 -0.83
C LEU A 73 9.44 -1.36 -2.02
N ALA A 74 9.16 -0.19 -2.56
CA ALA A 74 8.30 -0.04 -3.73
C ALA A 74 8.90 -0.71 -4.96
N ALA A 75 10.20 -0.56 -5.18
CA ALA A 75 10.92 -1.21 -6.28
C ALA A 75 10.95 -2.74 -6.15
N ALA A 76 11.01 -3.27 -4.91
CA ALA A 76 11.00 -4.70 -4.65
C ALA A 76 9.61 -5.34 -4.86
N GLU A 77 8.53 -4.57 -4.68
CA GLU A 77 7.15 -5.05 -4.79
C GLU A 77 6.29 -4.16 -5.72
N PRO A 78 6.65 -4.01 -7.01
CA PRO A 78 6.02 -3.05 -7.92
C PRO A 78 4.54 -3.32 -8.19
N ASN A 79 4.08 -4.57 -8.02
CA ASN A 79 2.67 -4.93 -8.18
C ASN A 79 1.80 -4.50 -6.99
N ARG A 80 2.40 -4.31 -5.82
CA ARG A 80 1.72 -3.91 -4.59
C ARG A 80 1.84 -2.41 -4.33
N PHE A 81 2.99 -1.81 -4.62
CA PHE A 81 3.22 -0.39 -4.42
C PHE A 81 2.85 0.43 -5.66
N HIS A 82 2.15 1.53 -5.41
CA HIS A 82 1.92 2.59 -6.37
C HIS A 82 2.54 3.88 -5.85
N VAL A 83 3.64 4.33 -6.49
CA VAL A 83 4.35 5.55 -6.09
C VAL A 83 3.70 6.75 -6.76
N ILE A 84 3.33 7.75 -5.97
CA ILE A 84 2.65 8.96 -6.43
C ILE A 84 3.48 10.18 -6.03
N ASP A 85 3.75 11.06 -6.98
CA ASP A 85 4.38 12.35 -6.73
C ASP A 85 3.46 13.24 -5.90
N ALA A 86 3.81 13.43 -4.63
CA ALA A 86 3.05 14.25 -3.69
C ALA A 86 3.37 15.76 -3.79
N SER A 87 4.24 16.18 -4.71
CA SER A 87 4.47 17.60 -5.02
C SER A 87 3.33 18.22 -5.83
N GLN A 88 2.50 17.38 -6.45
CA GLN A 88 1.32 17.78 -7.22
C GLN A 88 0.20 18.35 -6.33
N SER A 89 -0.88 18.83 -6.94
CA SER A 89 -2.05 19.28 -6.20
C SER A 89 -2.78 18.10 -5.53
N ILE A 90 -3.57 18.38 -4.50
CA ILE A 90 -4.39 17.38 -3.79
C ILE A 90 -5.30 16.65 -4.77
N GLU A 91 -5.91 17.38 -5.70
CA GLU A 91 -6.82 16.84 -6.71
C GLU A 91 -6.11 15.89 -7.67
N GLN A 92 -4.88 16.21 -8.06
CA GLN A 92 -4.07 15.35 -8.94
C GLN A 92 -3.64 14.07 -8.23
N VAL A 93 -3.17 14.18 -6.98
CA VAL A 93 -2.84 13.03 -6.14
C VAL A 93 -4.07 12.14 -5.95
N TRP A 94 -5.21 12.73 -5.62
CA TRP A 94 -6.46 11.99 -5.45
C TRP A 94 -6.91 11.29 -6.74
N SER A 95 -6.86 11.98 -7.88
CA SER A 95 -7.22 11.40 -9.18
C SER A 95 -6.38 10.17 -9.53
N ALA A 96 -5.07 10.20 -9.21
CA ALA A 96 -4.19 9.05 -9.43
C ALA A 96 -4.58 7.85 -8.53
N ILE A 97 -4.87 8.09 -7.26
CA ILE A 97 -5.34 7.07 -6.32
C ILE A 97 -6.66 6.47 -6.78
N GLU A 98 -7.64 7.32 -7.10
CA GLU A 98 -8.98 6.91 -7.52
C GLU A 98 -8.93 6.04 -8.78
N ALA A 99 -8.17 6.43 -9.78
CA ALA A 99 -8.02 5.67 -11.03
C ALA A 99 -7.43 4.26 -10.77
N ASP A 100 -6.41 4.16 -9.91
CA ASP A 100 -5.81 2.87 -9.57
C ASP A 100 -6.76 1.99 -8.75
N ILE A 101 -7.46 2.54 -7.77
CA ILE A 101 -8.47 1.80 -6.98
C ILE A 101 -9.56 1.24 -7.89
N GLN A 102 -10.07 2.04 -8.82
CA GLN A 102 -11.10 1.59 -9.77
C GLN A 102 -10.61 0.43 -10.63
N THR A 103 -9.34 0.44 -11.03
CA THR A 103 -8.72 -0.65 -11.77
C THR A 103 -8.60 -1.90 -10.91
N LEU A 104 -8.06 -1.76 -9.71
CA LEU A 104 -7.89 -2.85 -8.74
C LEU A 104 -9.23 -3.55 -8.43
N LEU A 105 -10.30 -2.78 -8.23
CA LEU A 105 -11.63 -3.33 -7.96
C LEU A 105 -12.22 -4.08 -9.17
N ARG A 106 -12.02 -3.57 -10.39
CA ARG A 106 -12.48 -4.26 -11.60
C ARG A 106 -11.77 -5.59 -11.82
N ASP A 107 -10.46 -5.61 -11.61
CA ASP A 107 -9.66 -6.82 -11.77
C ASP A 107 -10.08 -7.89 -10.78
N ASN A 108 -10.31 -7.53 -9.52
CA ASN A 108 -10.80 -8.44 -8.49
C ASN A 108 -12.21 -8.99 -8.79
N VAL A 109 -13.11 -8.18 -9.33
CA VAL A 109 -14.45 -8.66 -9.72
C VAL A 109 -14.35 -9.64 -10.89
N ALA A 110 -13.53 -9.36 -11.89
CA ALA A 110 -13.33 -10.26 -13.04
C ALA A 110 -12.74 -11.61 -12.60
N ASP A 111 -11.84 -11.62 -11.61
CA ASP A 111 -11.29 -12.85 -11.05
C ASP A 111 -12.34 -13.68 -10.32
N VAL A 112 -13.21 -13.06 -9.54
CA VAL A 112 -14.32 -13.75 -8.85
C VAL A 112 -15.29 -14.37 -9.86
N ASP A 113 -15.67 -13.65 -10.89
CA ASP A 113 -16.56 -14.16 -11.95
C ASP A 113 -15.92 -15.35 -12.68
N THR A 114 -14.62 -15.29 -12.94
CA THR A 114 -13.85 -16.37 -13.58
C THR A 114 -13.80 -17.63 -12.70
N VAL A 115 -13.57 -17.46 -11.38
CA VAL A 115 -13.55 -18.57 -10.41
C VAL A 115 -14.93 -19.21 -10.28
N MET A 116 -15.99 -18.40 -10.23
CA MET A 116 -17.38 -18.88 -10.18
C MET A 116 -17.75 -19.65 -11.43
N ALA A 117 -17.38 -19.17 -12.61
CA ALA A 117 -17.64 -19.86 -13.88
C ALA A 117 -16.91 -21.21 -13.95
N ARG A 118 -15.69 -21.34 -13.42
CA ARG A 118 -14.90 -22.59 -13.38
C ARG A 118 -15.40 -23.58 -12.34
N SER A 119 -15.94 -23.12 -11.23
CA SER A 119 -16.46 -23.98 -10.14
C SER A 119 -17.79 -24.65 -10.46
N GLY A 120 -18.42 -24.35 -11.60
CA GLY A 120 -19.63 -25.04 -12.04
C GLY A 120 -20.82 -24.87 -11.09
N ALA A 121 -20.90 -23.79 -10.33
CA ALA A 121 -22.04 -23.45 -9.50
C ALA A 121 -23.25 -23.13 -10.42
N SER A 122 -23.80 -24.17 -11.05
CA SER A 122 -25.10 -24.15 -11.68
C SER A 122 -26.14 -23.85 -10.59
N THR A 123 -26.75 -22.69 -10.68
CA THR A 123 -27.95 -22.38 -9.94
C THR A 123 -29.05 -23.34 -10.40
N GLY A 124 -29.17 -24.47 -9.71
CA GLY A 124 -30.26 -25.40 -9.90
C GLY A 124 -31.56 -24.68 -9.65
N ALA A 125 -32.31 -24.36 -10.69
CA ALA A 125 -33.69 -23.92 -10.58
C ALA A 125 -34.48 -25.02 -9.85
N VAL A 126 -34.88 -24.75 -8.61
CA VAL A 126 -35.83 -25.57 -7.87
C VAL A 126 -37.17 -25.36 -8.53
N THR A 127 -37.54 -26.30 -9.42
CA THR A 127 -38.91 -26.40 -9.97
C THR A 127 -39.79 -26.94 -8.84
N MET A 128 -40.61 -26.08 -8.25
CA MET A 128 -41.69 -26.53 -7.38
C MET A 128 -42.70 -27.30 -8.23
N GLY A 129 -42.61 -28.63 -8.17
CA GLY A 129 -43.65 -29.50 -8.69
C GLY A 129 -44.93 -29.36 -7.87
N GLY A 130 -46.00 -29.01 -8.53
CA GLY A 130 -47.33 -28.90 -7.92
C GLY A 130 -47.82 -30.25 -7.41
N VAL A 131 -48.40 -30.21 -6.21
CA VAL A 131 -49.18 -31.28 -5.63
C VAL A 131 -50.62 -31.01 -5.98
N ARG A 132 -51.23 -32.03 -6.58
CA ARG A 132 -52.71 -32.12 -6.73
C ARG A 132 -53.36 -32.48 -5.42
#